data_c20d3c1acf017c853fe97a1aa7c20957
#
_entry.id   c20d3c1acf017c853fe97a1aa7c20957
#
_cell.length_a   1.000
_cell.length_b   1.000
_cell.length_c   1.000
_cell.angle_alpha   90.00
_cell.angle_beta   90.00
_cell.angle_gamma   90.00
#
_symmetry.space_group_name_H-M   'P 1'
#
loop_
_entity.id
_entity.type
_entity.pdbx_description
1 polymer ?
#
loop_
_entity_poly.entity_id
_entity_poly.type
_entity_poly.pdbx_seq_one_letter_code
_entity_poly.pdbx_strand_id
1 'polypeptide(L)'
;MSNPTKKPLPLIFTNINLMQVFYDRSSFSEYIDSQKKKDIKIGFAPTMGALHAGHISLYKQARKDNDIVISSIFVNPTQFNNPEDLEKYPRTVEDDIEKLKNSKLVDAVYIPQVQDIYPDGMERKHYEFGGIENEMEGAARPGHFDGVGTVVEELFRQVKPDNAYFGEKDFQQLKIIEKLVEVLNLNINIHGVKIHRESSGLAMSSRNMRLSETEKEASAVIYETLKKVDDWFRIVSIPEIKNRVNEIFDRDDMALEYFLIADEETLKEVDFFSKDKNYRAFIVVNVDQVRLIDNMHLK
;
A
#
# COMPACT_ATOMS: atom_id res chain seq x y z
N MET A 1 52.87 -40.22 20.64
CA MET A 1 51.47 -39.76 20.86
C MET A 1 51.37 -38.33 20.30
N SER A 2 50.92 -38.20 19.08
CA SER A 2 50.83 -36.95 18.35
C SER A 2 49.44 -36.31 18.61
N ASN A 3 49.47 -35.07 19.11
CA ASN A 3 48.29 -34.25 19.41
C ASN A 3 47.61 -33.80 18.10
N PRO A 4 46.29 -33.94 17.89
CA PRO A 4 45.64 -33.44 16.70
C PRO A 4 45.42 -31.93 16.81
N THR A 5 46.04 -31.18 15.90
CA THR A 5 45.84 -29.75 15.71
C THR A 5 44.39 -29.47 15.35
N LYS A 6 43.66 -28.78 16.25
CA LYS A 6 42.34 -28.21 15.96
C LYS A 6 42.47 -27.17 14.85
N LYS A 7 41.82 -27.43 13.70
CA LYS A 7 41.62 -26.39 12.66
C LYS A 7 40.78 -25.25 13.24
N PRO A 8 41.15 -23.99 13.02
CA PRO A 8 40.30 -22.87 13.41
C PRO A 8 39.00 -22.90 12.61
N LEU A 9 37.88 -22.71 13.31
CA LEU A 9 36.58 -22.49 12.70
C LEU A 9 36.65 -21.25 11.80
N PRO A 10 36.05 -21.26 10.58
CA PRO A 10 36.00 -20.09 9.75
C PRO A 10 35.23 -18.99 10.48
N LEU A 11 35.84 -17.81 10.61
CA LEU A 11 35.16 -16.59 11.01
C LEU A 11 34.07 -16.31 9.99
N ILE A 12 32.82 -16.60 10.33
CA ILE A 12 31.67 -16.11 9.61
C ILE A 12 31.62 -14.61 9.86
N PHE A 13 32.25 -13.83 8.97
CA PHE A 13 31.96 -12.40 8.86
C PHE A 13 30.50 -12.29 8.44
N THR A 14 29.61 -12.15 9.41
CA THR A 14 28.29 -11.57 9.16
C THR A 14 28.55 -10.12 8.69
N ASN A 15 28.61 -9.94 7.38
CA ASN A 15 28.42 -8.63 6.78
C ASN A 15 27.04 -8.15 7.26
N ILE A 16 27.03 -7.31 8.29
CA ILE A 16 25.87 -6.50 8.62
C ILE A 16 25.77 -5.54 7.45
N ASN A 17 25.02 -5.91 6.43
CA ASN A 17 24.67 -5.00 5.34
C ASN A 17 23.86 -3.88 5.99
N LEU A 18 24.52 -2.73 6.24
CA LEU A 18 23.84 -1.53 6.68
C LEU A 18 22.91 -1.11 5.55
N MET A 19 21.63 -0.88 5.85
CA MET A 19 20.68 -0.33 4.89
C MET A 19 21.25 0.92 4.22
N GLN A 20 21.23 0.94 2.90
CA GLN A 20 21.71 2.08 2.11
C GLN A 20 20.58 3.09 1.90
N VAL A 21 20.92 4.38 1.87
CA VAL A 21 19.97 5.49 1.66
C VAL A 21 20.40 6.28 0.44
N PHE A 22 19.49 6.47 -0.50
CA PHE A 22 19.72 7.17 -1.76
C PHE A 22 18.76 8.34 -1.90
N TYR A 23 19.29 9.52 -2.20
CA TYR A 23 18.51 10.77 -2.34
C TYR A 23 18.47 11.28 -3.79
N ASP A 24 19.17 10.62 -4.70
CA ASP A 24 19.24 11.01 -6.11
C ASP A 24 19.18 9.78 -7.02
N ARG A 25 18.70 10.01 -8.24
CA ARG A 25 18.52 8.98 -9.26
C ARG A 25 19.82 8.32 -9.70
N SER A 26 20.93 9.10 -9.80
CA SER A 26 22.18 8.59 -10.37
C SER A 26 22.80 7.53 -9.49
N SER A 27 23.04 7.84 -8.21
CA SER A 27 23.61 6.90 -7.24
C SER A 27 22.73 5.69 -7.02
N PHE A 28 21.39 5.88 -7.02
CA PHE A 28 20.43 4.79 -6.92
C PHE A 28 20.49 3.87 -8.14
N SER A 29 20.56 4.42 -9.36
CA SER A 29 20.68 3.64 -10.60
C SER A 29 21.93 2.78 -10.63
N GLU A 30 23.09 3.34 -10.23
CA GLU A 30 24.35 2.60 -10.12
C GLU A 30 24.23 1.42 -9.15
N TYR A 31 23.58 1.63 -8.01
CA TYR A 31 23.29 0.57 -7.05
C TYR A 31 22.43 -0.53 -7.69
N ILE A 32 21.30 -0.20 -8.30
CA ILE A 32 20.40 -1.17 -8.95
C ILE A 32 21.13 -1.96 -10.02
N ASP A 33 21.88 -1.28 -10.90
CA ASP A 33 22.63 -1.95 -11.97
C ASP A 33 23.69 -2.90 -11.41
N SER A 34 24.29 -2.55 -10.27
CA SER A 34 25.24 -3.44 -9.57
C SER A 34 24.56 -4.70 -9.02
N GLN A 35 23.29 -4.61 -8.55
CA GLN A 35 22.55 -5.79 -8.07
C GLN A 35 22.08 -6.66 -9.24
N LYS A 36 21.54 -6.07 -10.30
CA LYS A 36 21.09 -6.83 -11.49
C LYS A 36 22.22 -7.61 -12.16
N LYS A 37 23.46 -7.12 -12.15
CA LYS A 37 24.63 -7.86 -12.63
C LYS A 37 24.94 -9.13 -11.83
N LYS A 38 24.43 -9.25 -10.61
CA LYS A 38 24.61 -10.42 -9.73
C LYS A 38 23.45 -11.42 -9.80
N ASP A 39 22.47 -11.18 -10.69
CA ASP A 39 21.24 -11.99 -10.82
C ASP A 39 20.44 -12.08 -9.51
N ILE A 40 20.43 -10.98 -8.75
CA ILE A 40 19.75 -10.88 -7.46
C ILE A 40 18.28 -10.51 -7.66
N LYS A 41 17.40 -11.23 -6.97
CA LYS A 41 15.95 -11.02 -6.98
C LYS A 41 15.58 -9.82 -6.10
N ILE A 42 14.94 -8.82 -6.69
CA ILE A 42 14.59 -7.55 -6.05
C ILE A 42 13.11 -7.52 -5.69
N GLY A 43 12.82 -7.38 -4.38
CA GLY A 43 11.50 -7.04 -3.87
C GLY A 43 11.37 -5.53 -3.62
N PHE A 44 10.24 -4.94 -3.99
CA PHE A 44 10.01 -3.51 -3.87
C PHE A 44 8.68 -3.21 -3.16
N ALA A 45 8.68 -2.28 -2.22
CA ALA A 45 7.46 -1.74 -1.64
C ALA A 45 7.54 -0.20 -1.59
N PRO A 46 6.84 0.49 -2.52
CA PRO A 46 6.78 1.95 -2.54
C PRO A 46 5.91 2.49 -1.41
N THR A 47 6.31 3.64 -0.84
CA THR A 47 5.55 4.35 0.18
C THR A 47 5.59 5.86 -0.01
N MET A 48 4.70 6.55 0.67
CA MET A 48 4.74 8.01 0.78
C MET A 48 5.37 8.50 2.10
N GLY A 49 6.02 7.61 2.87
CA GLY A 49 6.55 7.93 4.20
C GLY A 49 5.51 7.84 5.31
N ALA A 50 5.82 8.44 6.47
CA ALA A 50 5.07 8.30 7.71
C ALA A 50 4.81 6.82 8.05
N LEU A 51 5.89 6.04 8.08
CA LEU A 51 5.86 4.58 8.17
C LEU A 51 5.29 4.10 9.49
N HIS A 52 4.49 3.04 9.40
CA HIS A 52 3.86 2.35 10.52
C HIS A 52 3.95 0.83 10.34
N ALA A 53 3.48 0.05 11.32
CA ALA A 53 3.58 -1.41 11.29
C ALA A 53 2.93 -2.04 10.04
N GLY A 54 1.93 -1.40 9.44
CA GLY A 54 1.37 -1.81 8.14
C GLY A 54 2.40 -1.80 7.03
N HIS A 55 3.23 -0.76 6.91
CA HIS A 55 4.34 -0.73 5.94
C HIS A 55 5.41 -1.80 6.25
N ILE A 56 5.73 -1.98 7.54
CA ILE A 56 6.68 -3.02 7.95
C ILE A 56 6.19 -4.43 7.56
N SER A 57 4.86 -4.65 7.54
CA SER A 57 4.31 -5.94 7.09
C SER A 57 4.56 -6.21 5.60
N LEU A 58 4.61 -5.17 4.74
CA LEU A 58 4.98 -5.28 3.32
C LEU A 58 6.42 -5.79 3.18
N TYR A 59 7.36 -5.15 3.89
CA TYR A 59 8.77 -5.55 3.85
C TYR A 59 9.00 -6.95 4.44
N LYS A 60 8.23 -7.32 5.48
CA LYS A 60 8.28 -8.67 6.04
C LYS A 60 7.84 -9.73 5.04
N GLN A 61 6.83 -9.42 4.22
CA GLN A 61 6.42 -10.32 3.14
C GLN A 61 7.48 -10.34 2.02
N ALA A 62 7.95 -9.15 1.59
CA ALA A 62 8.96 -9.03 0.54
C ALA A 62 10.26 -9.80 0.87
N ARG A 63 10.70 -9.78 2.14
CA ARG A 63 11.91 -10.46 2.59
C ARG A 63 11.85 -11.99 2.45
N LYS A 64 10.67 -12.59 2.36
CA LYS A 64 10.55 -14.05 2.21
C LYS A 64 10.90 -14.54 0.82
N ASP A 65 10.66 -13.72 -0.19
CA ASP A 65 10.64 -14.13 -1.59
C ASP A 65 11.75 -13.48 -2.42
N ASN A 66 12.58 -12.60 -1.80
CA ASN A 66 13.58 -11.81 -2.50
C ASN A 66 14.92 -11.78 -1.77
N ASP A 67 16.01 -11.66 -2.54
CA ASP A 67 17.37 -11.57 -2.02
C ASP A 67 17.63 -10.20 -1.37
N ILE A 68 17.10 -9.13 -1.99
CA ILE A 68 17.13 -7.77 -1.45
C ILE A 68 15.74 -7.16 -1.48
N VAL A 69 15.48 -6.30 -0.50
CA VAL A 69 14.23 -5.53 -0.38
C VAL A 69 14.54 -4.05 -0.45
N ILE A 70 13.83 -3.36 -1.32
CA ILE A 70 13.96 -1.92 -1.54
C ILE A 70 12.65 -1.24 -1.13
N SER A 71 12.77 -0.14 -0.41
CA SER A 71 11.68 0.81 -0.15
C SER A 71 11.88 2.08 -0.94
N SER A 72 10.79 2.79 -1.26
CA SER A 72 10.88 4.22 -1.59
C SER A 72 10.04 5.05 -0.62
N ILE A 73 10.45 6.31 -0.42
CA ILE A 73 9.69 7.31 0.32
C ILE A 73 9.54 8.53 -0.58
N PHE A 74 8.33 8.71 -1.13
CA PHE A 74 8.04 9.83 -2.02
C PHE A 74 6.56 10.26 -1.90
N VAL A 75 6.33 11.46 -1.36
CA VAL A 75 5.00 12.07 -1.34
C VAL A 75 4.71 12.61 -2.74
N ASN A 76 3.96 11.83 -3.53
CA ASN A 76 3.68 12.13 -4.92
C ASN A 76 2.63 13.23 -5.07
N PRO A 77 2.98 14.45 -5.56
CA PRO A 77 2.02 15.54 -5.65
C PRO A 77 0.88 15.27 -6.63
N THR A 78 1.15 14.52 -7.71
CA THR A 78 0.19 14.35 -8.82
C THR A 78 -1.01 13.47 -8.46
N GLN A 79 -0.97 12.68 -7.38
CA GLN A 79 -2.08 11.85 -6.94
C GLN A 79 -3.02 12.54 -5.94
N PHE A 80 -2.69 13.77 -5.49
CA PHE A 80 -3.55 14.54 -4.59
C PHE A 80 -4.48 15.44 -5.37
N ASN A 81 -5.78 15.32 -5.11
CA ASN A 81 -6.81 16.21 -5.67
C ASN A 81 -7.07 17.43 -4.77
N ASN A 82 -6.77 17.29 -3.46
CA ASN A 82 -6.91 18.37 -2.50
C ASN A 82 -5.51 18.88 -2.09
N PRO A 83 -5.18 20.15 -2.37
CA PRO A 83 -3.90 20.74 -1.97
C PRO A 83 -3.67 20.74 -0.45
N GLU A 84 -4.73 20.88 0.36
CA GLU A 84 -4.60 20.84 1.82
C GLU A 84 -4.21 19.45 2.33
N ASP A 85 -4.72 18.37 1.70
CA ASP A 85 -4.31 16.99 2.06
C ASP A 85 -2.84 16.75 1.73
N LEU A 86 -2.36 17.29 0.61
CA LEU A 86 -0.93 17.25 0.25
C LEU A 86 -0.06 18.05 1.24
N GLU A 87 -0.51 19.24 1.64
CA GLU A 87 0.22 20.10 2.58
C GLU A 87 0.29 19.45 3.97
N LYS A 88 -0.84 18.91 4.45
CA LYS A 88 -0.97 18.27 5.77
C LYS A 88 -0.46 16.82 5.79
N TYR A 89 -0.03 16.26 4.65
CA TYR A 89 0.47 14.88 4.61
C TYR A 89 1.77 14.77 5.43
N PRO A 90 1.86 13.82 6.39
CA PRO A 90 3.02 13.73 7.29
C PRO A 90 4.32 13.48 6.52
N ARG A 91 5.37 14.22 6.87
CA ARG A 91 6.72 14.08 6.33
C ARG A 91 7.69 13.84 7.48
N THR A 92 8.10 12.59 7.64
CA THR A 92 8.89 12.09 8.79
C THR A 92 10.09 11.28 8.30
N VAL A 93 10.83 11.82 7.33
CA VAL A 93 11.85 11.06 6.58
C VAL A 93 12.92 10.46 7.51
N GLU A 94 13.41 11.21 8.49
CA GLU A 94 14.44 10.76 9.44
C GLU A 94 13.93 9.59 10.30
N ASP A 95 12.72 9.72 10.86
CA ASP A 95 12.06 8.69 11.66
C ASP A 95 11.77 7.45 10.81
N ASP A 96 11.39 7.65 9.55
CA ASP A 96 11.12 6.56 8.62
C ASP A 96 12.39 5.77 8.29
N ILE A 97 13.51 6.46 8.04
CA ILE A 97 14.83 5.84 7.84
C ILE A 97 15.22 5.03 9.09
N GLU A 98 15.01 5.58 10.29
CA GLU A 98 15.30 4.88 11.53
C GLU A 98 14.44 3.62 11.71
N LYS A 99 13.13 3.72 11.46
CA LYS A 99 12.20 2.57 11.47
C LYS A 99 12.63 1.48 10.48
N LEU A 100 13.03 1.87 9.26
CA LEU A 100 13.52 0.92 8.25
C LEU A 100 14.80 0.23 8.73
N LYS A 101 15.79 0.96 9.24
CA LYS A 101 17.03 0.40 9.80
C LYS A 101 16.76 -0.57 10.93
N ASN A 102 15.89 -0.18 11.88
CA ASN A 102 15.54 -0.99 13.05
C ASN A 102 14.77 -2.25 12.66
N SER A 103 14.00 -2.22 11.58
CA SER A 103 13.28 -3.39 11.07
C SER A 103 14.22 -4.51 10.59
N LYS A 104 15.40 -4.17 10.07
CA LYS A 104 16.36 -5.09 9.42
C LYS A 104 15.77 -5.86 8.23
N LEU A 105 14.69 -5.34 7.64
CA LEU A 105 13.96 -5.98 6.55
C LEU A 105 14.28 -5.36 5.18
N VAL A 106 14.84 -4.15 5.15
CA VAL A 106 15.09 -3.35 3.96
C VAL A 106 16.60 -3.17 3.76
N ASP A 107 17.10 -3.42 2.56
CA ASP A 107 18.51 -3.28 2.20
C ASP A 107 18.84 -1.89 1.65
N ALA A 108 17.86 -1.26 0.98
CA ALA A 108 18.00 0.08 0.44
C ALA A 108 16.69 0.87 0.51
N VAL A 109 16.79 2.16 0.77
CA VAL A 109 15.67 3.10 0.66
C VAL A 109 16.04 4.20 -0.33
N TYR A 110 15.11 4.45 -1.26
CA TYR A 110 15.20 5.51 -2.26
C TYR A 110 14.24 6.64 -1.91
N ILE A 111 14.76 7.85 -1.81
CA ILE A 111 14.03 9.07 -1.43
C ILE A 111 14.21 10.08 -2.56
N PRO A 112 13.53 9.87 -3.71
CA PRO A 112 13.70 10.72 -4.89
C PRO A 112 13.24 12.15 -4.65
N GLN A 113 13.85 13.08 -5.36
CA GLN A 113 13.30 14.41 -5.55
C GLN A 113 12.24 14.42 -6.65
N VAL A 114 11.42 15.48 -6.73
CA VAL A 114 10.37 15.58 -7.74
C VAL A 114 10.94 15.45 -9.16
N GLN A 115 12.07 16.07 -9.46
CA GLN A 115 12.74 15.99 -10.76
C GLN A 115 13.29 14.60 -11.12
N ASP A 116 13.54 13.74 -10.12
CA ASP A 116 13.97 12.37 -10.36
C ASP A 116 12.83 11.51 -10.91
N ILE A 117 11.58 11.85 -10.53
CA ILE A 117 10.35 11.17 -10.96
C ILE A 117 9.74 11.86 -12.17
N TYR A 118 9.78 13.19 -12.21
CA TYR A 118 9.16 14.04 -13.23
C TYR A 118 10.21 14.96 -13.88
N PRO A 119 11.15 14.43 -14.69
CA PRO A 119 12.23 15.24 -15.27
C PRO A 119 11.73 16.30 -16.25
N ASP A 120 10.62 16.04 -16.94
CA ASP A 120 10.04 16.91 -17.98
C ASP A 120 8.87 17.76 -17.45
N GLY A 121 8.61 17.73 -16.14
CA GLY A 121 7.48 18.41 -15.50
C GLY A 121 6.48 17.45 -14.86
N MET A 122 5.69 17.95 -13.91
CA MET A 122 4.72 17.14 -13.14
C MET A 122 3.46 16.85 -13.96
N GLU A 123 3.60 16.19 -15.11
CA GLU A 123 2.48 15.75 -15.93
C GLU A 123 2.05 14.33 -15.56
N ARG A 124 0.72 14.11 -15.56
CA ARG A 124 0.14 12.77 -15.39
C ARG A 124 0.04 12.12 -16.77
N LYS A 125 0.53 10.90 -16.91
CA LYS A 125 0.21 10.08 -18.06
C LYS A 125 -1.23 9.57 -17.92
N HIS A 126 -1.90 9.40 -19.02
CA HIS A 126 -3.21 8.76 -19.02
C HIS A 126 -3.08 7.27 -19.30
N TYR A 127 -3.87 6.47 -18.56
CA TYR A 127 -3.91 5.02 -18.71
C TYR A 127 -5.35 4.53 -18.78
N GLU A 128 -5.58 3.50 -19.57
CA GLU A 128 -6.85 2.77 -19.59
C GLU A 128 -6.72 1.50 -18.75
N PHE A 129 -7.32 1.48 -17.56
CA PHE A 129 -7.27 0.34 -16.64
C PHE A 129 -8.50 -0.57 -16.77
N GLY A 130 -9.24 -0.49 -17.89
CA GLY A 130 -10.41 -1.34 -18.13
C GLY A 130 -11.68 -0.89 -17.41
N GLY A 131 -11.74 0.36 -16.98
CA GLY A 131 -12.90 0.98 -16.33
C GLY A 131 -12.84 0.95 -14.80
N ILE A 132 -11.94 0.17 -14.19
CA ILE A 132 -11.82 0.12 -12.72
C ILE A 132 -11.34 1.45 -12.12
N GLU A 133 -10.72 2.31 -12.93
CA GLU A 133 -10.32 3.67 -12.58
C GLU A 133 -11.49 4.64 -12.41
N ASN A 134 -12.69 4.26 -12.86
CA ASN A 134 -13.89 5.11 -12.80
C ASN A 134 -14.83 4.74 -11.65
N GLU A 135 -14.49 3.71 -10.89
CA GLU A 135 -15.27 3.26 -9.73
C GLU A 135 -14.78 3.93 -8.43
N MET A 136 -15.57 3.93 -7.38
CA MET A 136 -15.21 4.29 -5.98
C MET A 136 -14.24 5.50 -5.86
N GLU A 137 -12.99 5.26 -5.47
CA GLU A 137 -11.96 6.32 -5.31
C GLU A 137 -11.67 7.05 -6.62
N GLY A 138 -11.74 6.35 -7.76
CA GLY A 138 -11.54 6.97 -9.06
C GLY A 138 -12.68 7.92 -9.44
N ALA A 139 -13.92 7.56 -9.15
CA ALA A 139 -15.10 8.43 -9.33
C ALA A 139 -15.03 9.65 -8.40
N ALA A 140 -14.65 9.43 -7.13
CA ALA A 140 -14.54 10.50 -6.12
C ALA A 140 -13.33 11.43 -6.37
N ARG A 141 -12.29 10.96 -7.05
CA ARG A 141 -10.99 11.63 -7.22
C ARG A 141 -10.50 11.57 -8.67
N PRO A 142 -11.10 12.30 -9.63
CA PRO A 142 -10.74 12.24 -11.05
C PRO A 142 -9.24 12.46 -11.28
N GLY A 143 -8.60 11.60 -12.09
CA GLY A 143 -7.17 11.64 -12.39
C GLY A 143 -6.24 11.13 -11.27
N HIS A 144 -6.78 10.69 -10.13
CA HIS A 144 -5.98 10.12 -9.04
C HIS A 144 -5.16 8.92 -9.49
N PHE A 145 -5.79 7.97 -10.18
CA PHE A 145 -5.12 6.75 -10.63
C PHE A 145 -4.16 6.98 -11.79
N ASP A 146 -4.35 8.00 -12.61
CA ASP A 146 -3.34 8.45 -13.56
C ASP A 146 -2.07 8.94 -12.83
N GLY A 147 -2.26 9.71 -11.75
CA GLY A 147 -1.13 10.13 -10.89
C GLY A 147 -0.42 8.97 -10.21
N VAL A 148 -1.17 7.99 -9.70
CA VAL A 148 -0.61 6.74 -9.12
C VAL A 148 0.12 5.93 -10.18
N GLY A 149 -0.50 5.72 -11.34
CA GLY A 149 0.11 4.98 -12.45
C GLY A 149 1.42 5.61 -12.90
N THR A 150 1.44 6.95 -13.03
CA THR A 150 2.64 7.68 -13.49
C THR A 150 3.82 7.51 -12.53
N VAL A 151 3.61 7.70 -11.23
CA VAL A 151 4.70 7.56 -10.25
C VAL A 151 5.17 6.12 -10.12
N VAL A 152 4.23 5.15 -10.12
CA VAL A 152 4.59 3.73 -9.97
C VAL A 152 5.31 3.20 -11.20
N GLU A 153 4.90 3.59 -12.42
CA GLU A 153 5.63 3.28 -13.65
C GLU A 153 7.07 3.77 -13.57
N GLU A 154 7.29 5.04 -13.17
CA GLU A 154 8.64 5.59 -13.09
C GLU A 154 9.47 4.90 -12.01
N LEU A 155 8.88 4.63 -10.83
CA LEU A 155 9.56 3.88 -9.78
C LEU A 155 9.91 2.45 -10.26
N PHE A 156 9.03 1.76 -10.97
CA PHE A 156 9.32 0.44 -11.53
C PHE A 156 10.45 0.48 -12.55
N ARG A 157 10.52 1.52 -13.39
CA ARG A 157 11.63 1.72 -14.34
C ARG A 157 12.98 1.93 -13.65
N GLN A 158 12.98 2.64 -12.51
CA GLN A 158 14.20 2.95 -11.77
C GLN A 158 14.64 1.78 -10.87
N VAL A 159 13.71 1.15 -10.15
CA VAL A 159 14.00 0.04 -9.22
C VAL A 159 14.21 -1.29 -9.96
N LYS A 160 13.56 -1.49 -11.09
CA LYS A 160 13.56 -2.74 -11.88
C LYS A 160 13.27 -3.97 -11.01
N PRO A 161 12.16 -3.99 -10.22
CA PRO A 161 11.89 -5.07 -9.29
C PRO A 161 11.44 -6.35 -10.02
N ASP A 162 11.66 -7.51 -9.39
CA ASP A 162 11.09 -8.79 -9.81
C ASP A 162 9.71 -9.00 -9.16
N ASN A 163 9.55 -8.50 -7.93
CA ASN A 163 8.30 -8.52 -7.18
C ASN A 163 8.02 -7.16 -6.55
N ALA A 164 6.76 -6.71 -6.56
CA ALA A 164 6.35 -5.49 -5.88
C ALA A 164 5.16 -5.76 -4.93
N TYR A 165 5.17 -5.11 -3.76
CA TYR A 165 4.28 -5.40 -2.64
C TYR A 165 3.44 -4.17 -2.29
N PHE A 166 2.11 -4.35 -2.27
CA PHE A 166 1.13 -3.30 -1.97
C PHE A 166 0.13 -3.79 -0.94
N GLY A 167 -0.36 -2.89 -0.10
CA GLY A 167 -1.33 -3.23 0.93
C GLY A 167 -2.74 -3.40 0.35
N GLU A 168 -3.44 -4.49 0.71
CA GLU A 168 -4.86 -4.68 0.36
C GLU A 168 -5.79 -3.63 0.97
N LYS A 169 -5.31 -2.80 1.88
CA LYS A 169 -6.08 -1.68 2.43
C LYS A 169 -6.54 -0.74 1.31
N ASP A 170 -5.69 -0.46 0.37
CA ASP A 170 -5.97 0.34 -0.81
C ASP A 170 -6.25 -0.60 -2.00
N PHE A 171 -7.28 -1.47 -1.86
CA PHE A 171 -7.54 -2.60 -2.77
C PHE A 171 -7.76 -2.16 -4.22
N GLN A 172 -8.50 -1.10 -4.45
CA GLN A 172 -8.66 -0.56 -5.81
C GLN A 172 -7.31 -0.11 -6.39
N GLN A 173 -6.45 0.54 -5.60
CA GLN A 173 -5.10 0.89 -6.04
C GLN A 173 -4.27 -0.36 -6.37
N LEU A 174 -4.36 -1.43 -5.56
CA LEU A 174 -3.70 -2.70 -5.87
C LEU A 174 -4.14 -3.23 -7.24
N LYS A 175 -5.45 -3.23 -7.54
CA LYS A 175 -6.01 -3.64 -8.84
C LYS A 175 -5.55 -2.74 -9.99
N ILE A 176 -5.47 -1.45 -9.77
CA ILE A 176 -4.91 -0.49 -10.74
C ILE A 176 -3.45 -0.82 -11.06
N ILE A 177 -2.64 -1.19 -10.07
CA ILE A 177 -1.23 -1.51 -10.27
C ILE A 177 -1.05 -2.88 -10.96
N GLU A 178 -1.88 -3.86 -10.63
CA GLU A 178 -1.93 -5.12 -11.40
C GLU A 178 -2.21 -4.82 -12.88
N LYS A 179 -3.19 -3.97 -13.16
CA LYS A 179 -3.55 -3.56 -14.53
C LYS A 179 -2.46 -2.71 -15.19
N LEU A 180 -1.78 -1.85 -14.47
CA LEU A 180 -0.65 -1.06 -14.98
C LEU A 180 0.47 -1.97 -15.51
N VAL A 181 0.82 -3.00 -14.75
CA VAL A 181 1.84 -3.99 -15.15
C VAL A 181 1.42 -4.73 -16.42
N GLU A 182 0.14 -5.09 -16.54
CA GLU A 182 -0.44 -5.73 -17.73
C GLU A 182 -0.39 -4.79 -18.94
N VAL A 183 -0.91 -3.57 -18.81
CA VAL A 183 -0.98 -2.57 -19.90
C VAL A 183 0.42 -2.19 -20.41
N LEU A 184 1.39 -2.06 -19.50
CA LEU A 184 2.77 -1.74 -19.86
C LEU A 184 3.62 -2.95 -20.23
N ASN A 185 3.05 -4.17 -20.17
CA ASN A 185 3.73 -5.43 -20.42
C ASN A 185 5.04 -5.56 -19.62
N LEU A 186 4.99 -5.23 -18.32
CA LEU A 186 6.13 -5.32 -17.43
C LEU A 186 6.23 -6.74 -16.83
N ASN A 187 7.46 -7.25 -16.71
CA ASN A 187 7.69 -8.54 -16.07
C ASN A 187 7.92 -8.36 -14.55
N ILE A 188 6.87 -7.97 -13.84
CA ILE A 188 6.88 -7.71 -12.39
C ILE A 188 5.70 -8.46 -11.77
N ASN A 189 5.94 -9.26 -10.73
CA ASN A 189 4.87 -9.89 -9.98
C ASN A 189 4.34 -8.93 -8.92
N ILE A 190 3.05 -8.65 -8.93
CA ILE A 190 2.39 -7.81 -7.93
C ILE A 190 1.82 -8.70 -6.82
N HIS A 191 2.09 -8.33 -5.58
CA HIS A 191 1.66 -9.05 -4.38
C HIS A 191 0.82 -8.16 -3.47
N GLY A 192 -0.44 -8.54 -3.28
CA GLY A 192 -1.31 -7.98 -2.24
C GLY A 192 -0.91 -8.49 -0.85
N VAL A 193 -0.73 -7.58 0.10
CA VAL A 193 -0.44 -7.92 1.49
C VAL A 193 -1.61 -7.55 2.37
N LYS A 194 -2.08 -8.50 3.18
CA LYS A 194 -3.26 -8.35 4.05
C LYS A 194 -3.20 -7.09 4.89
N ILE A 195 -4.36 -6.51 5.12
CA ILE A 195 -4.53 -5.30 5.93
C ILE A 195 -3.96 -5.54 7.33
N HIS A 196 -2.98 -4.72 7.70
CA HIS A 196 -2.48 -4.69 9.07
C HIS A 196 -3.35 -3.75 9.91
N ARG A 197 -3.81 -4.23 11.07
CA ARG A 197 -4.76 -3.50 11.92
C ARG A 197 -4.14 -3.18 13.27
N GLU A 198 -4.61 -2.11 13.87
CA GLU A 198 -4.37 -1.80 15.28
C GLU A 198 -5.09 -2.82 16.19
N SER A 199 -4.78 -2.84 17.47
CA SER A 199 -5.44 -3.74 18.44
C SER A 199 -6.95 -3.55 18.52
N SER A 200 -7.44 -2.35 18.23
CA SER A 200 -8.87 -2.02 18.12
C SER A 200 -9.54 -2.62 16.86
N GLY A 201 -8.76 -3.08 15.87
CA GLY A 201 -9.25 -3.49 14.57
C GLY A 201 -9.15 -2.42 13.48
N LEU A 202 -8.93 -1.16 13.84
CA LEU A 202 -8.79 -0.07 12.87
C LEU A 202 -7.66 -0.37 11.88
N ALA A 203 -7.93 -0.24 10.57
CA ALA A 203 -6.92 -0.40 9.55
C ALA A 203 -5.80 0.65 9.71
N MET A 204 -4.55 0.20 9.76
CA MET A 204 -3.42 1.13 9.92
C MET A 204 -3.26 2.04 8.69
N SER A 205 -3.13 3.33 8.97
CA SER A 205 -2.92 4.38 7.97
C SER A 205 -2.07 5.50 8.56
N SER A 206 -1.23 6.12 7.74
CA SER A 206 -0.47 7.33 8.15
C SER A 206 -1.41 8.46 8.57
N ARG A 207 -2.65 8.50 8.06
CA ARG A 207 -3.67 9.48 8.46
C ARG A 207 -4.21 9.24 9.87
N ASN A 208 -4.06 8.05 10.45
CA ASN A 208 -4.47 7.79 11.85
C ASN A 208 -3.69 8.64 12.86
N MET A 209 -2.52 9.15 12.50
CA MET A 209 -1.75 10.10 13.33
C MET A 209 -2.48 11.44 13.55
N ARG A 210 -3.49 11.74 12.75
CA ARG A 210 -4.30 12.97 12.85
C ARG A 210 -5.53 12.79 13.76
N LEU A 211 -5.80 11.55 14.20
CA LEU A 211 -6.90 11.22 15.11
C LEU A 211 -6.42 11.29 16.56
N SER A 212 -7.28 11.78 17.44
CA SER A 212 -7.14 11.60 18.89
C SER A 212 -7.32 10.12 19.27
N GLU A 213 -6.89 9.74 20.47
CA GLU A 213 -7.08 8.35 20.95
C GLU A 213 -8.57 7.99 21.03
N THR A 214 -9.44 8.92 21.45
CA THR A 214 -10.90 8.69 21.50
C THR A 214 -11.47 8.44 20.10
N GLU A 215 -11.04 9.20 19.09
CA GLU A 215 -11.48 9.00 17.71
C GLU A 215 -10.97 7.69 17.12
N LYS A 216 -9.75 7.26 17.46
CA LYS A 216 -9.22 5.94 17.05
C LYS A 216 -10.06 4.81 17.67
N GLU A 217 -10.38 4.91 18.96
CA GLU A 217 -11.22 3.92 19.62
C GLU A 217 -12.63 3.87 19.00
N ALA A 218 -13.25 5.03 18.79
CA ALA A 218 -14.55 5.12 18.12
C ALA A 218 -14.53 4.53 16.70
N SER A 219 -13.42 4.71 15.96
CA SER A 219 -13.26 4.21 14.59
C SER A 219 -13.16 2.68 14.49
N ALA A 220 -13.01 1.96 15.61
CA ALA A 220 -13.06 0.50 15.63
C ALA A 220 -14.38 -0.06 15.06
N VAL A 221 -15.46 0.72 15.15
CA VAL A 221 -16.78 0.37 14.59
C VAL A 221 -16.71 0.07 13.08
N ILE A 222 -15.78 0.68 12.35
CA ILE A 222 -15.59 0.46 10.90
C ILE A 222 -15.31 -1.02 10.63
N TYR A 223 -14.29 -1.58 11.31
CA TYR A 223 -13.95 -3.00 11.14
C TYR A 223 -14.98 -3.94 11.72
N GLU A 224 -15.60 -3.59 12.85
CA GLU A 224 -16.69 -4.38 13.44
C GLU A 224 -17.89 -4.45 12.49
N THR A 225 -18.19 -3.34 11.80
CA THR A 225 -19.25 -3.33 10.77
C THR A 225 -18.89 -4.25 9.61
N LEU A 226 -17.66 -4.21 9.10
CA LEU A 226 -17.22 -5.10 8.04
C LEU A 226 -17.32 -6.59 8.44
N LYS A 227 -17.02 -6.95 9.68
CA LYS A 227 -17.23 -8.31 10.22
C LYS A 227 -18.71 -8.70 10.20
N LYS A 228 -19.59 -7.80 10.66
CA LYS A 228 -21.04 -8.04 10.59
C LYS A 228 -21.53 -8.20 9.16
N VAL A 229 -20.98 -7.43 8.21
CA VAL A 229 -21.28 -7.57 6.78
C VAL A 229 -20.87 -8.95 6.27
N ASP A 230 -19.70 -9.48 6.65
CA ASP A 230 -19.28 -10.83 6.31
C ASP A 230 -20.20 -11.89 6.92
N ASP A 231 -20.65 -11.72 8.18
CA ASP A 231 -21.63 -12.59 8.82
C ASP A 231 -23.01 -12.57 8.12
N TRP A 232 -23.41 -11.42 7.56
CA TRP A 232 -24.67 -11.28 6.82
C TRP A 232 -24.56 -11.70 5.36
N PHE A 233 -23.35 -11.86 4.85
CA PHE A 233 -23.10 -12.20 3.46
C PHE A 233 -23.82 -13.46 3.04
N ARG A 234 -24.52 -13.42 1.89
CA ARG A 234 -25.36 -14.51 1.35
C ARG A 234 -26.56 -14.95 2.20
N ILE A 235 -26.77 -14.38 3.38
CA ILE A 235 -27.90 -14.64 4.28
C ILE A 235 -28.93 -13.53 4.13
N VAL A 236 -28.46 -12.29 3.99
CA VAL A 236 -29.26 -11.07 3.90
C VAL A 236 -29.06 -10.45 2.51
N SER A 237 -30.07 -9.81 1.97
CA SER A 237 -29.96 -9.11 0.69
C SER A 237 -29.02 -7.91 0.78
N ILE A 238 -28.36 -7.55 -0.33
CA ILE A 238 -27.44 -6.38 -0.36
C ILE A 238 -28.13 -5.09 0.04
N PRO A 239 -29.35 -4.77 -0.45
CA PRO A 239 -30.07 -3.59 0.02
C PRO A 239 -30.31 -3.56 1.54
N GLU A 240 -30.64 -4.70 2.13
CA GLU A 240 -30.82 -4.81 3.58
C GLU A 240 -29.48 -4.65 4.34
N ILE A 241 -28.38 -5.20 3.81
CA ILE A 241 -27.03 -4.98 4.39
C ILE A 241 -26.70 -3.49 4.38
N LYS A 242 -26.94 -2.79 3.28
CA LYS A 242 -26.72 -1.34 3.16
C LYS A 242 -27.54 -0.55 4.17
N ASN A 243 -28.82 -0.91 4.35
CA ASN A 243 -29.67 -0.24 5.35
C ASN A 243 -29.11 -0.42 6.77
N ARG A 244 -28.71 -1.63 7.15
CA ARG A 244 -28.11 -1.90 8.46
C ARG A 244 -26.79 -1.17 8.67
N VAL A 245 -25.97 -1.04 7.64
CA VAL A 245 -24.73 -0.25 7.73
C VAL A 245 -25.05 1.21 7.91
N ASN A 246 -26.00 1.77 7.16
CA ASN A 246 -26.42 3.18 7.37
C ASN A 246 -26.93 3.42 8.78
N GLU A 247 -27.73 2.50 9.37
CA GLU A 247 -28.19 2.62 10.75
C GLU A 247 -27.05 2.61 11.79
N ILE A 248 -25.96 1.82 11.54
CA ILE A 248 -24.79 1.78 12.43
C ILE A 248 -24.05 3.13 12.40
N PHE A 249 -24.07 3.83 11.26
CA PHE A 249 -23.38 5.11 11.06
C PHE A 249 -24.33 6.32 11.14
N ASP A 250 -25.57 6.14 11.59
CA ASP A 250 -26.46 7.25 11.98
C ASP A 250 -26.06 7.77 13.38
N ARG A 251 -24.96 8.54 13.42
CA ARG A 251 -24.30 9.00 14.64
C ARG A 251 -23.55 10.31 14.37
N ASP A 252 -23.36 11.12 15.41
CA ASP A 252 -22.83 12.49 15.29
C ASP A 252 -21.30 12.56 15.20
N ASP A 253 -20.58 11.54 15.67
CA ASP A 253 -19.11 11.54 15.80
C ASP A 253 -18.37 11.09 14.55
N MET A 254 -19.08 10.59 13.54
CA MET A 254 -18.52 10.20 12.24
C MET A 254 -19.59 10.17 11.14
N ALA A 255 -19.19 10.39 9.90
CA ALA A 255 -20.08 10.39 8.75
C ALA A 255 -19.69 9.29 7.75
N LEU A 256 -20.63 8.40 7.45
CA LEU A 256 -20.47 7.44 6.35
C LEU A 256 -20.51 8.19 5.03
N GLU A 257 -19.39 8.15 4.28
CA GLU A 257 -19.32 8.73 2.94
C GLU A 257 -19.93 7.78 1.91
N TYR A 258 -19.51 6.51 1.95
CA TYR A 258 -20.16 5.43 1.23
C TYR A 258 -19.88 4.07 1.85
N PHE A 259 -20.79 3.15 1.60
CA PHE A 259 -20.62 1.71 1.77
C PHE A 259 -21.15 1.01 0.52
N LEU A 260 -20.39 0.06 -0.02
CA LEU A 260 -20.82 -0.76 -1.13
C LEU A 260 -20.19 -2.16 -1.08
N ILE A 261 -20.82 -3.09 -1.77
CA ILE A 261 -20.28 -4.43 -2.04
C ILE A 261 -20.01 -4.49 -3.55
N ALA A 262 -18.79 -4.83 -3.92
CA ALA A 262 -18.36 -4.92 -5.32
C ALA A 262 -17.82 -6.31 -5.66
N ASP A 263 -17.93 -6.65 -6.93
CA ASP A 263 -17.20 -7.76 -7.54
C ASP A 263 -15.68 -7.46 -7.50
N GLU A 264 -14.85 -8.37 -7.01
CA GLU A 264 -13.41 -8.12 -6.81
C GLU A 264 -12.62 -7.97 -8.11
N GLU A 265 -13.14 -8.46 -9.22
CA GLU A 265 -12.44 -8.39 -10.51
C GLU A 265 -12.74 -7.07 -11.24
N THR A 266 -14.03 -6.70 -11.29
CA THR A 266 -14.48 -5.52 -12.04
C THR A 266 -14.58 -4.26 -11.19
N LEU A 267 -14.56 -4.40 -9.87
CA LEU A 267 -14.81 -3.37 -8.86
C LEU A 267 -16.17 -2.67 -8.98
N LYS A 268 -17.04 -3.20 -9.82
CA LYS A 268 -18.41 -2.71 -9.97
C LYS A 268 -19.26 -3.12 -8.80
N GLU A 269 -20.00 -2.15 -8.29
CA GLU A 269 -21.01 -2.39 -7.27
C GLU A 269 -22.04 -3.42 -7.77
N VAL A 270 -22.54 -4.26 -6.85
CA VAL A 270 -23.51 -5.30 -7.16
C VAL A 270 -24.75 -5.17 -6.28
N ASP A 271 -25.91 -5.58 -6.84
CA ASP A 271 -27.19 -5.58 -6.14
C ASP A 271 -27.59 -6.99 -5.66
N PHE A 272 -26.93 -8.02 -6.15
CA PHE A 272 -27.17 -9.43 -5.78
C PHE A 272 -25.90 -10.27 -5.91
N PHE A 273 -25.86 -11.37 -5.17
CA PHE A 273 -24.73 -12.29 -5.16
C PHE A 273 -24.87 -13.38 -6.24
N SER A 274 -23.78 -13.69 -6.93
CA SER A 274 -23.61 -14.86 -7.79
C SER A 274 -22.68 -15.87 -7.11
N LYS A 275 -22.87 -17.18 -7.37
CA LYS A 275 -22.06 -18.23 -6.73
C LYS A 275 -20.63 -18.28 -7.23
N ASP A 276 -20.39 -17.82 -8.46
CA ASP A 276 -19.10 -17.97 -9.15
C ASP A 276 -18.24 -16.73 -9.08
N LYS A 277 -18.60 -15.76 -8.21
CA LYS A 277 -17.89 -14.49 -8.05
C LYS A 277 -17.40 -14.28 -6.63
N ASN A 278 -16.30 -13.56 -6.53
CA ASN A 278 -15.76 -13.06 -5.28
C ASN A 278 -16.22 -11.63 -5.05
N TYR A 279 -16.50 -11.31 -3.81
CA TYR A 279 -17.03 -10.00 -3.43
C TYR A 279 -16.20 -9.40 -2.30
N ARG A 280 -16.13 -8.07 -2.32
CA ARG A 280 -15.49 -7.29 -1.28
C ARG A 280 -16.42 -6.17 -0.84
N ALA A 281 -16.52 -5.99 0.45
CA ALA A 281 -17.16 -4.82 1.03
C ALA A 281 -16.14 -3.68 1.12
N PHE A 282 -16.55 -2.47 0.76
CA PHE A 282 -15.77 -1.24 0.86
C PHE A 282 -16.53 -0.24 1.69
N ILE A 283 -15.82 0.44 2.57
CA ILE A 283 -16.41 1.46 3.44
C ILE A 283 -15.49 2.67 3.55
N VAL A 284 -16.09 3.83 3.49
CA VAL A 284 -15.40 5.12 3.70
C VAL A 284 -16.17 5.94 4.73
N VAL A 285 -15.45 6.36 5.76
CA VAL A 285 -16.00 7.09 6.88
C VAL A 285 -15.15 8.33 7.15
N ASN A 286 -15.78 9.46 7.34
CA ASN A 286 -15.14 10.69 7.76
C ASN A 286 -15.29 10.83 9.29
N VAL A 287 -14.16 10.94 9.98
CA VAL A 287 -14.07 11.21 11.43
C VAL A 287 -13.38 12.56 11.57
N ASP A 288 -14.14 13.57 12.01
CA ASP A 288 -13.74 14.97 11.93
C ASP A 288 -13.23 15.32 10.51
N GLN A 289 -11.97 15.71 10.34
CA GLN A 289 -11.36 16.03 9.06
C GLN A 289 -10.52 14.88 8.48
N VAL A 290 -10.63 13.68 9.03
CA VAL A 290 -9.86 12.50 8.61
C VAL A 290 -10.74 11.52 7.88
N ARG A 291 -10.46 11.31 6.61
CA ARG A 291 -11.13 10.31 5.77
C ARG A 291 -10.47 8.96 5.96
N LEU A 292 -11.22 8.00 6.49
CA LEU A 292 -10.79 6.63 6.74
C LEU A 292 -11.41 5.70 5.71
N ILE A 293 -10.59 4.82 5.15
CA ILE A 293 -11.03 3.78 4.23
C ILE A 293 -10.68 2.40 4.79
N ASP A 294 -11.58 1.45 4.57
CA ASP A 294 -11.35 0.05 4.89
C ASP A 294 -12.09 -0.84 3.90
N ASN A 295 -11.73 -2.11 3.86
CA ASN A 295 -12.41 -3.10 3.03
C ASN A 295 -12.24 -4.51 3.60
N MET A 296 -13.09 -5.45 3.15
CA MET A 296 -13.03 -6.84 3.55
C MET A 296 -13.51 -7.75 2.42
N HIS A 297 -12.73 -8.80 2.12
CA HIS A 297 -13.17 -9.91 1.31
C HIS A 297 -14.30 -10.64 2.02
N LEU A 298 -15.41 -10.92 1.34
CA LEU A 298 -16.59 -11.59 1.87
C LEU A 298 -16.52 -13.10 1.57
N LYS A 299 -16.83 -13.92 2.59
CA LYS A 299 -16.67 -15.40 2.53
C LYS A 299 -18.00 -16.14 2.55
#